data_b341a4f54569cb68c5503f8581f0f53a
#
_entry.id   b341a4f54569cb68c5503f8581f0f53a
#
_cell.length_a   1.000
_cell.length_b   1.000
_cell.length_c   1.000
_cell.angle_alpha   90.00
_cell.angle_beta   90.00
_cell.angle_gamma   90.00
#
_symmetry.space_group_name_H-M   'P 1'
#
loop_
_entity.id
_entity.type
_entity.pdbx_description
1 polymer ?
#
loop_
_entity_poly.entity_id
_entity_poly.type
_entity_poly.pdbx_seq_one_letter_code
_entity_poly.pdbx_strand_id
1 'polypeptide(L)'
;TSATDFHLFVQDFMKNNRFRQVNFQTFDHAFSENFGWHLSEIFPKYFDRQELPAFQVKNFRIKRILSPTEEEEDPWTPHTKFRIEFDVLNQSDVDGVITMHLGTAIYKAGPDRRVDRMLYTPRTFSVKAREAKKIIFICPHPVVSHSIYTGLSKNRPNIFDIHDKTITLEKGMESTRDSIAGEES
;
A
#
# COMPACT_ATOMS: atom_id res chain seq x y z
N THR A 1 14.52 3.41 0.15
CA THR A 1 14.94 2.00 0.26
C THR A 1 13.87 1.13 -0.36
N SER A 2 14.17 0.41 -1.42
CA SER A 2 13.25 -0.54 -2.02
C SER A 2 13.24 -1.88 -1.25
N ALA A 3 12.16 -2.65 -1.39
CA ALA A 3 12.11 -4.01 -0.84
C ALA A 3 13.23 -4.90 -1.41
N THR A 4 13.64 -4.65 -2.65
CA THR A 4 14.75 -5.35 -3.31
C THR A 4 16.09 -5.04 -2.64
N ASP A 5 16.36 -3.77 -2.33
CA ASP A 5 17.62 -3.37 -1.66
C ASP A 5 17.73 -4.01 -0.28
N PHE A 6 16.63 -4.04 0.47
CA PHE A 6 16.59 -4.70 1.77
C PHE A 6 16.84 -6.21 1.66
N HIS A 7 16.25 -6.86 0.66
CA HIS A 7 16.47 -8.29 0.44
C HIS A 7 17.95 -8.60 0.12
N LEU A 8 18.57 -7.83 -0.77
CA LEU A 8 19.99 -7.97 -1.10
C LEU A 8 20.88 -7.73 0.12
N PHE A 9 20.60 -6.69 0.90
CA PHE A 9 21.29 -6.44 2.16
C PHE A 9 21.22 -7.64 3.10
N VAL A 10 20.04 -8.20 3.33
CA VAL A 10 19.86 -9.37 4.22
C VAL A 10 20.65 -10.57 3.71
N GLN A 11 20.64 -10.84 2.40
CA GLN A 11 21.43 -11.93 1.81
C GLN A 11 22.93 -11.72 2.05
N ASP A 12 23.44 -10.54 1.79
CA ASP A 12 24.87 -10.22 1.98
C ASP A 12 25.25 -10.26 3.46
N PHE A 13 24.40 -9.72 4.34
CA PHE A 13 24.62 -9.79 5.78
C PHE A 13 24.70 -11.23 6.28
N MET A 14 23.79 -12.09 5.86
CA MET A 14 23.77 -13.51 6.22
C MET A 14 25.00 -14.26 5.68
N LYS A 15 25.42 -13.95 4.46
CA LYS A 15 26.62 -14.52 3.84
C LYS A 15 27.89 -14.15 4.60
N ASN A 16 28.03 -12.87 4.97
CA ASN A 16 29.22 -12.35 5.63
C ASN A 16 29.33 -12.77 7.10
N ASN A 17 28.19 -13.07 7.73
CA ASN A 17 28.12 -13.51 9.11
C ASN A 17 27.86 -15.02 9.27
N ARG A 18 28.08 -15.79 8.22
CA ARG A 18 27.91 -17.24 8.25
C ARG A 18 28.80 -17.86 9.33
N PHE A 19 28.20 -18.67 10.21
CA PHE A 19 28.85 -19.32 11.35
C PHE A 19 29.35 -18.35 12.46
N ARG A 20 28.90 -17.11 12.47
CA ARG A 20 29.18 -16.15 13.54
C ARG A 20 27.93 -15.96 14.39
N GLN A 21 28.15 -15.67 15.67
CA GLN A 21 27.06 -15.21 16.52
C GLN A 21 26.71 -13.76 16.16
N VAL A 22 25.47 -13.53 15.80
CA VAL A 22 24.93 -12.21 15.44
C VAL A 22 23.92 -11.78 16.50
N ASN A 23 24.02 -10.52 16.94
CA ASN A 23 23.05 -9.88 17.81
C ASN A 23 22.39 -8.71 17.07
N PHE A 24 21.36 -8.11 17.69
CA PHE A 24 20.65 -6.98 17.12
C PHE A 24 21.57 -5.79 16.83
N GLN A 25 22.52 -5.48 17.71
CA GLN A 25 23.43 -4.35 17.53
C GLN A 25 24.30 -4.52 16.27
N THR A 26 24.82 -5.74 16.04
CA THR A 26 25.61 -6.05 14.83
C THR A 26 24.78 -5.87 13.56
N PHE A 27 23.51 -6.31 13.60
CA PHE A 27 22.59 -6.15 12.48
C PHE A 27 22.24 -4.68 12.25
N ASP A 28 21.89 -3.93 13.30
CA ASP A 28 21.54 -2.52 13.26
C ASP A 28 22.69 -1.65 12.72
N HIS A 29 23.91 -1.94 13.14
CA HIS A 29 25.10 -1.25 12.63
C HIS A 29 25.29 -1.48 11.12
N ALA A 30 25.29 -2.73 10.69
CA ALA A 30 25.39 -3.05 9.26
C ALA A 30 24.24 -2.48 8.44
N PHE A 31 23.04 -2.42 9.02
CA PHE A 31 21.88 -1.81 8.40
C PHE A 31 22.08 -0.30 8.23
N SER A 32 22.58 0.39 9.27
CA SER A 32 22.81 1.83 9.22
C SER A 32 23.91 2.22 8.22
N GLU A 33 24.93 1.39 8.05
CA GLU A 33 25.97 1.60 7.03
C GLU A 33 25.41 1.53 5.59
N ASN A 34 24.40 0.70 5.36
CA ASN A 34 23.79 0.54 4.03
C ASN A 34 22.69 1.55 3.75
N PHE A 35 21.91 1.94 4.75
CA PHE A 35 20.67 2.70 4.56
C PHE A 35 20.68 4.09 5.20
N GLY A 36 21.74 4.43 5.98
CA GLY A 36 21.93 5.76 6.56
C GLY A 36 21.09 6.06 7.80
N TRP A 37 20.41 5.08 8.40
CA TRP A 37 19.62 5.24 9.62
C TRP A 37 19.58 3.95 10.45
N HIS A 38 19.30 4.06 11.76
CA HIS A 38 19.33 2.95 12.70
C HIS A 38 17.93 2.36 12.96
N LEU A 39 17.82 1.03 12.94
CA LEU A 39 16.60 0.33 13.34
C LEU A 39 16.28 0.54 14.82
N SER A 40 17.31 0.69 15.66
CA SER A 40 17.16 0.99 17.08
C SER A 40 16.42 2.30 17.38
N GLU A 41 16.37 3.24 16.43
CA GLU A 41 15.58 4.47 16.55
C GLU A 41 14.08 4.23 16.30
N ILE A 42 13.76 3.20 15.54
CA ILE A 42 12.41 2.89 15.10
C ILE A 42 11.77 1.79 15.94
N PHE A 43 12.52 0.75 16.29
CA PHE A 43 12.00 -0.40 17.02
C PHE A 43 11.28 -0.04 18.32
N PRO A 44 11.76 0.85 19.18
CA PRO A 44 11.04 1.25 20.37
C PRO A 44 9.67 1.85 20.06
N LYS A 45 9.56 2.56 18.94
CA LYS A 45 8.27 3.13 18.50
C LYS A 45 7.23 2.07 18.17
N TYR A 46 7.64 0.86 17.81
CA TYR A 46 6.73 -0.23 17.40
C TYR A 46 6.63 -1.35 18.44
N PHE A 47 7.70 -1.65 19.18
CA PHE A 47 7.77 -2.83 20.05
C PHE A 47 7.69 -2.50 21.55
N ASP A 48 8.11 -1.31 21.97
CA ASP A 48 8.02 -0.90 23.38
C ASP A 48 6.70 -0.23 23.75
N ARG A 49 5.78 -0.10 22.78
CA ARG A 49 4.46 0.49 23.02
C ARG A 49 3.58 -0.48 23.79
N GLN A 50 3.02 -0.02 24.90
CA GLN A 50 2.01 -0.75 25.66
C GLN A 50 0.66 -0.84 24.92
N GLU A 51 0.44 0.05 23.95
CA GLU A 51 -0.76 0.09 23.13
C GLU A 51 -0.46 -0.05 21.64
N LEU A 52 -1.31 -0.83 20.98
CA LEU A 52 -1.30 -0.98 19.52
C LEU A 52 -2.46 -0.18 18.91
N PRO A 53 -2.28 0.33 17.67
CA PRO A 53 -3.37 0.96 16.94
C PRO A 53 -4.52 -0.02 16.67
N ALA A 54 -5.73 0.52 16.56
CA ALA A 54 -6.93 -0.23 16.20
C ALA A 54 -7.66 0.48 15.07
N PHE A 55 -7.77 -0.18 13.94
CA PHE A 55 -8.31 0.43 12.74
C PHE A 55 -9.71 -0.09 12.40
N GLN A 56 -10.53 0.79 11.88
CA GLN A 56 -11.78 0.48 11.22
C GLN A 56 -11.71 1.01 9.79
N VAL A 57 -12.00 0.15 8.82
CA VAL A 57 -12.05 0.52 7.39
C VAL A 57 -13.49 0.42 6.92
N LYS A 58 -13.97 1.43 6.23
CA LYS A 58 -15.33 1.53 5.72
C LYS A 58 -15.37 2.16 4.33
N ASN A 59 -16.52 2.06 3.68
CA ASN A 59 -16.85 2.77 2.44
C ASN A 59 -15.82 2.55 1.33
N PHE A 60 -15.28 1.35 1.24
CA PHE A 60 -14.36 1.01 0.17
C PHE A 60 -15.09 1.00 -1.17
N ARG A 61 -14.53 1.71 -2.15
CA ARG A 61 -15.09 1.82 -3.49
C ARG A 61 -13.99 1.86 -4.52
N ILE A 62 -14.21 1.20 -5.64
CA ILE A 62 -13.40 1.31 -6.85
C ILE A 62 -14.29 1.88 -7.93
N LYS A 63 -13.91 3.02 -8.48
CA LYS A 63 -14.63 3.67 -9.57
C LYS A 63 -13.75 3.72 -10.80
N ARG A 64 -14.30 3.33 -11.94
CA ARG A 64 -13.65 3.52 -13.22
C ARG A 64 -13.83 4.97 -13.67
N ILE A 65 -12.74 5.62 -14.05
CA ILE A 65 -12.75 6.96 -14.62
C ILE A 65 -12.75 6.79 -16.15
N LEU A 66 -13.81 7.23 -16.80
CA LEU A 66 -13.91 7.26 -18.25
C LEU A 66 -13.26 8.53 -18.79
N SER A 67 -12.44 8.40 -19.82
CA SER A 67 -12.02 9.55 -20.61
C SER A 67 -13.26 10.11 -21.36
N PRO A 68 -13.38 11.43 -21.54
CA PRO A 68 -14.49 12.02 -22.29
C PRO A 68 -14.66 11.51 -23.72
N THR A 69 -13.59 10.94 -24.29
CA THR A 69 -13.52 10.41 -25.65
C THR A 69 -13.70 8.89 -25.75
N GLU A 70 -13.81 8.19 -24.61
CA GLU A 70 -14.00 6.74 -24.60
C GLU A 70 -15.49 6.40 -24.61
N GLU A 71 -15.92 5.69 -25.63
CA GLU A 71 -17.23 5.05 -25.66
C GLU A 71 -17.29 3.96 -24.58
N GLU A 72 -18.44 3.78 -23.95
CA GLU A 72 -18.63 2.92 -22.75
C GLU A 72 -18.28 1.43 -22.94
N GLU A 73 -17.93 1.02 -24.17
CA GLU A 73 -17.92 -0.40 -24.54
C GLU A 73 -16.76 -1.24 -24.02
N ASP A 74 -15.64 -0.63 -23.60
CA ASP A 74 -14.48 -1.41 -23.16
C ASP A 74 -13.91 -1.01 -21.80
N PRO A 75 -14.28 -1.73 -20.72
CA PRO A 75 -13.77 -1.46 -19.40
C PRO A 75 -12.27 -1.71 -19.22
N TRP A 76 -11.61 -2.29 -20.20
CA TRP A 76 -10.25 -2.80 -20.08
C TRP A 76 -9.26 -2.14 -21.05
N THR A 77 -9.57 -0.97 -21.57
CA THR A 77 -8.60 -0.24 -22.41
C THR A 77 -7.33 0.09 -21.62
N PRO A 78 -6.16 0.12 -22.27
CA PRO A 78 -4.89 0.42 -21.61
C PRO A 78 -4.84 1.78 -20.91
N HIS A 79 -5.75 2.69 -21.25
CA HIS A 79 -5.82 4.05 -20.70
C HIS A 79 -6.84 4.22 -19.57
N THR A 80 -7.59 3.18 -19.24
CA THR A 80 -8.60 3.25 -18.18
C THR A 80 -7.95 3.47 -16.81
N LYS A 81 -8.35 4.55 -16.14
CA LYS A 81 -7.93 4.85 -14.78
C LYS A 81 -9.01 4.41 -13.78
N PHE A 82 -8.56 4.03 -12.60
CA PHE A 82 -9.44 3.63 -11.50
C PHE A 82 -9.20 4.53 -10.30
N ARG A 83 -10.25 5.11 -9.77
CA ARG A 83 -10.24 5.82 -8.50
C ARG A 83 -10.60 4.85 -7.39
N ILE A 84 -9.72 4.77 -6.41
CA ILE A 84 -9.91 3.95 -5.23
C ILE A 84 -10.12 4.90 -4.06
N GLU A 85 -11.18 4.67 -3.30
CA GLU A 85 -11.50 5.47 -2.13
C GLU A 85 -11.96 4.59 -0.98
N PHE A 86 -11.57 4.94 0.24
CA PHE A 86 -12.04 4.32 1.47
C PHE A 86 -11.82 5.23 2.67
N ASP A 87 -12.60 5.00 3.72
CA ASP A 87 -12.46 5.70 4.98
C ASP A 87 -11.74 4.81 5.99
N VAL A 88 -10.81 5.38 6.73
CA VAL A 88 -10.08 4.73 7.81
C VAL A 88 -10.26 5.54 9.09
N LEU A 89 -10.54 4.86 10.19
CA LEU A 89 -10.56 5.41 11.54
C LEU A 89 -9.57 4.66 12.40
N ASN A 90 -8.63 5.37 13.00
CA ASN A 90 -7.82 4.84 14.08
C ASN A 90 -8.53 5.11 15.42
N GLN A 91 -9.00 4.05 16.08
CA GLN A 91 -9.77 4.15 17.33
C GLN A 91 -8.89 4.20 18.59
N SER A 92 -7.58 4.11 18.43
CA SER A 92 -6.63 4.09 19.55
C SER A 92 -5.97 5.45 19.78
N ASP A 93 -5.30 5.58 20.93
CA ASP A 93 -4.53 6.77 21.33
C ASP A 93 -3.08 6.76 20.79
N VAL A 94 -2.75 5.82 19.92
CA VAL A 94 -1.43 5.71 19.30
C VAL A 94 -1.52 5.76 17.78
N ASP A 95 -0.54 6.38 17.15
CA ASP A 95 -0.41 6.42 15.70
C ASP A 95 -0.20 5.03 15.13
N GLY A 96 -0.65 4.82 13.92
CA GLY A 96 -0.46 3.55 13.25
C GLY A 96 -0.33 3.69 11.74
N VAL A 97 -0.08 2.56 11.11
CA VAL A 97 0.14 2.47 9.66
C VAL A 97 -0.73 1.36 9.10
N ILE A 98 -1.36 1.64 7.98
CA ILE A 98 -2.04 0.63 7.17
C ILE A 98 -1.36 0.52 5.81
N THR A 99 -1.33 -0.67 5.25
CA THR A 99 -0.78 -0.89 3.91
C THR A 99 -1.85 -1.53 3.03
N MET A 100 -2.19 -0.85 1.96
CA MET A 100 -3.05 -1.40 0.94
C MET A 100 -2.22 -2.12 -0.11
N HIS A 101 -2.57 -3.35 -0.40
CA HIS A 101 -2.01 -4.13 -1.50
C HIS A 101 -3.01 -4.15 -2.65
N LEU A 102 -2.57 -3.70 -3.81
CA LEU A 102 -3.32 -3.73 -5.05
C LEU A 102 -2.67 -4.72 -6.00
N GLY A 103 -3.45 -5.69 -6.44
CA GLY A 103 -3.12 -6.50 -7.60
C GLY A 103 -3.76 -5.87 -8.82
N THR A 104 -2.95 -5.50 -9.80
CA THR A 104 -3.39 -4.92 -11.06
C THR A 104 -2.97 -5.78 -12.24
N ALA A 105 -3.80 -5.89 -13.25
CA ALA A 105 -3.51 -6.66 -14.45
C ALA A 105 -3.03 -5.75 -15.58
N ILE A 106 -1.95 -6.14 -16.23
CA ILE A 106 -1.54 -5.58 -17.52
C ILE A 106 -1.95 -6.58 -18.59
N TYR A 107 -2.69 -6.12 -19.58
CA TYR A 107 -3.17 -6.93 -20.67
C TYR A 107 -2.30 -6.74 -21.92
N LYS A 108 -2.09 -7.83 -22.66
CA LYS A 108 -1.47 -7.74 -23.99
C LYS A 108 -2.40 -7.01 -24.95
N ALA A 109 -1.82 -6.17 -25.79
CA ALA A 109 -2.54 -5.62 -26.94
C ALA A 109 -2.89 -6.78 -27.90
N GLY A 110 -4.16 -6.86 -28.28
CA GLY A 110 -4.64 -7.86 -29.23
C GLY A 110 -6.05 -8.39 -28.90
N PRO A 111 -6.67 -9.12 -29.81
CA PRO A 111 -8.06 -9.59 -29.66
C PRO A 111 -8.24 -10.59 -28.50
N ASP A 112 -7.21 -11.33 -28.15
CA ASP A 112 -7.29 -12.37 -27.11
C ASP A 112 -7.25 -11.83 -25.66
N ARG A 113 -6.93 -10.56 -25.47
CA ARG A 113 -6.93 -9.84 -24.16
C ARG A 113 -6.37 -10.67 -22.98
N ARG A 114 -5.33 -11.41 -23.21
CA ARG A 114 -4.69 -12.21 -22.14
C ARG A 114 -3.95 -11.30 -21.18
N VAL A 115 -4.05 -11.61 -19.90
CA VAL A 115 -3.22 -10.97 -18.88
C VAL A 115 -1.76 -11.27 -19.21
N ASP A 116 -0.98 -10.22 -19.46
CA ASP A 116 0.46 -10.33 -19.69
C ASP A 116 1.20 -10.55 -18.38
N ARG A 117 0.89 -9.70 -17.40
CA ARG A 117 1.46 -9.80 -16.06
C ARG A 117 0.57 -9.16 -15.00
N MET A 118 0.77 -9.61 -13.77
CA MET A 118 0.18 -9.01 -12.59
C MET A 118 1.23 -8.14 -11.90
N LEU A 119 0.84 -6.94 -11.51
CA LEU A 119 1.65 -6.07 -10.66
C LEU A 119 1.01 -6.02 -9.28
N TYR A 120 1.84 -6.16 -8.25
CA TYR A 120 1.43 -5.96 -6.87
C TYR A 120 2.09 -4.71 -6.32
N THR A 121 1.29 -3.71 -6.04
CA THR A 121 1.78 -2.41 -5.59
C THR A 121 1.27 -2.13 -4.18
N PRO A 122 2.17 -2.13 -3.17
CA PRO A 122 1.82 -1.69 -1.83
C PRO A 122 1.71 -0.16 -1.79
N ARG A 123 0.71 0.33 -1.05
CA ARG A 123 0.54 1.74 -0.70
C ARG A 123 0.36 1.85 0.80
N THR A 124 1.27 2.55 1.45
CA THR A 124 1.29 2.70 2.91
C THR A 124 0.81 4.08 3.31
N PHE A 125 -0.06 4.12 4.33
CA PHE A 125 -0.66 5.35 4.85
C PHE A 125 -0.49 5.41 6.36
N SER A 126 0.02 6.54 6.84
CA SER A 126 0.03 6.84 8.27
C SER A 126 -1.34 7.37 8.69
N VAL A 127 -1.83 6.90 9.82
CA VAL A 127 -3.09 7.35 10.43
C VAL A 127 -2.81 7.67 11.89
N LYS A 128 -2.98 8.92 12.27
CA LYS A 128 -2.68 9.39 13.62
C LYS A 128 -3.68 8.81 14.64
N ALA A 129 -3.32 8.92 15.91
CA ALA A 129 -4.19 8.60 17.03
C ALA A 129 -5.53 9.33 16.88
N ARG A 130 -6.65 8.59 17.03
CA ARG A 130 -8.02 9.09 16.94
C ARG A 130 -8.39 9.76 15.60
N GLU A 131 -7.54 9.65 14.58
CA GLU A 131 -7.78 10.24 13.26
C GLU A 131 -8.80 9.42 12.47
N ALA A 132 -9.78 10.14 11.89
CA ALA A 132 -10.61 9.63 10.79
C ALA A 132 -10.09 10.25 9.49
N LYS A 133 -9.72 9.42 8.53
CA LYS A 133 -9.10 9.86 7.28
C LYS A 133 -9.77 9.20 6.09
N LYS A 134 -10.10 10.01 5.08
CA LYS A 134 -10.50 9.50 3.78
C LYS A 134 -9.28 9.37 2.88
N ILE A 135 -9.06 8.19 2.34
CA ILE A 135 -7.95 7.90 1.43
C ILE A 135 -8.51 7.78 0.02
N ILE A 136 -7.91 8.54 -0.89
CA ILE A 136 -8.28 8.56 -2.31
C ILE A 136 -7.00 8.54 -3.13
N PHE A 137 -6.93 7.67 -4.14
CA PHE A 137 -5.83 7.67 -5.10
C PHE A 137 -6.25 7.07 -6.45
N ILE A 138 -5.48 7.38 -7.48
CA ILE A 138 -5.71 6.92 -8.85
C ILE A 138 -4.77 5.75 -9.16
N CYS A 139 -5.32 4.69 -9.71
CA CYS A 139 -4.59 3.55 -10.25
C CYS A 139 -4.70 3.55 -11.78
N PRO A 140 -3.57 3.50 -12.52
CA PRO A 140 -3.59 3.54 -13.98
C PRO A 140 -3.90 2.19 -14.64
N HIS A 141 -4.14 1.14 -13.85
CA HIS A 141 -4.38 -0.21 -14.35
C HIS A 141 -5.61 -0.84 -13.70
N PRO A 142 -6.27 -1.79 -14.38
CA PRO A 142 -7.39 -2.53 -13.81
C PRO A 142 -7.01 -3.23 -12.50
N VAL A 143 -7.80 -2.98 -11.46
CA VAL A 143 -7.63 -3.61 -10.15
C VAL A 143 -8.36 -4.95 -10.17
N VAL A 144 -7.61 -6.03 -9.92
CA VAL A 144 -8.13 -7.41 -9.94
C VAL A 144 -8.16 -8.03 -8.55
N SER A 145 -7.36 -7.51 -7.64
CA SER A 145 -7.39 -7.90 -6.23
C SER A 145 -6.96 -6.74 -5.35
N HIS A 146 -7.46 -6.73 -4.13
CA HIS A 146 -7.10 -5.72 -3.15
C HIS A 146 -7.27 -6.26 -1.73
N SER A 147 -6.41 -5.81 -0.84
CA SER A 147 -6.48 -6.10 0.59
C SER A 147 -5.84 -4.98 1.38
N ILE A 148 -6.30 -4.74 2.60
CA ILE A 148 -5.72 -3.77 3.51
C ILE A 148 -5.13 -4.51 4.70
N TYR A 149 -3.85 -4.29 4.92
CA TYR A 149 -3.09 -4.84 6.04
C TYR A 149 -2.92 -3.77 7.11
N THR A 150 -3.21 -4.12 8.33
CA THR A 150 -3.10 -3.21 9.48
C THR A 150 -1.79 -3.42 10.27
N GLY A 151 -0.90 -4.29 9.78
CA GLY A 151 0.40 -4.53 10.39
C GLY A 151 0.33 -4.88 11.87
N LEU A 152 1.16 -4.23 12.67
CA LEU A 152 1.11 -4.31 14.13
C LEU A 152 -0.07 -3.49 14.65
N SER A 153 -1.21 -4.16 14.88
CA SER A 153 -2.44 -3.54 15.37
C SER A 153 -3.22 -4.48 16.29
N LYS A 154 -4.23 -3.96 16.98
CA LYS A 154 -5.21 -4.76 17.74
C LYS A 154 -6.17 -5.54 16.84
N ASN A 155 -6.16 -5.27 15.53
CA ASN A 155 -7.06 -5.93 14.59
C ASN A 155 -6.76 -7.44 14.49
N ARG A 156 -7.83 -8.23 14.52
CA ARG A 156 -7.79 -9.68 14.27
C ARG A 156 -8.99 -10.07 13.41
N PRO A 157 -8.81 -10.51 12.18
CA PRO A 157 -7.56 -10.61 11.43
C PRO A 157 -6.94 -9.25 11.15
N ASN A 158 -5.63 -9.20 10.89
CA ASN A 158 -4.89 -8.00 10.51
C ASN A 158 -4.98 -7.69 9.00
N ILE A 159 -5.84 -8.39 8.29
CA ILE A 159 -6.11 -8.26 6.86
C ILE A 159 -7.60 -8.04 6.70
N PHE A 160 -7.98 -6.99 6.00
CA PHE A 160 -9.33 -6.78 5.52
C PHE A 160 -9.38 -7.18 4.05
N ASP A 161 -9.94 -8.36 3.76
CA ASP A 161 -10.32 -8.73 2.41
C ASP A 161 -11.65 -8.06 2.11
N ILE A 162 -11.60 -7.10 1.22
CA ILE A 162 -12.79 -6.34 0.85
C ILE A 162 -13.43 -7.04 -0.33
N HIS A 163 -14.49 -7.77 -0.07
CA HIS A 163 -15.20 -8.54 -1.08
C HIS A 163 -16.21 -7.74 -1.91
N ASP A 164 -16.27 -6.43 -1.70
CA ASP A 164 -17.19 -5.60 -2.47
C ASP A 164 -16.69 -5.43 -3.90
N LYS A 165 -17.30 -6.20 -4.81
CA LYS A 165 -16.92 -6.28 -6.22
C LYS A 165 -17.60 -5.20 -7.09
N THR A 166 -18.26 -4.23 -6.50
CA THR A 166 -19.00 -3.22 -7.24
C THR A 166 -18.05 -2.16 -7.78
N ILE A 167 -17.51 -2.38 -8.98
CA ILE A 167 -16.86 -1.33 -9.75
C ILE A 167 -17.97 -0.46 -10.34
N THR A 168 -18.09 0.77 -9.85
CA THR A 168 -19.03 1.74 -10.39
C THR A 168 -18.36 2.59 -11.47
N LEU A 169 -19.12 2.94 -12.50
CA LEU A 169 -18.67 3.85 -13.56
C LEU A 169 -18.83 5.31 -13.08
N GLU A 170 -17.80 6.11 -13.23
CA GLU A 170 -17.83 7.54 -12.99
C GLU A 170 -17.46 8.24 -14.30
N LYS A 171 -18.38 9.08 -14.85
CA LYS A 171 -18.03 9.93 -15.99
C LYS A 171 -17.00 10.95 -15.53
N GLY A 172 -15.85 11.01 -16.24
CA GLY A 172 -14.78 11.93 -15.92
C GLY A 172 -15.26 13.37 -16.00
N MET A 173 -15.26 14.08 -14.90
CA MET A 173 -15.22 15.53 -14.91
C MET A 173 -13.79 15.94 -15.28
N GLU A 174 -13.66 16.81 -16.28
CA GLU A 174 -12.39 17.45 -16.59
C GLU A 174 -11.82 18.10 -15.34
N SER A 175 -10.56 17.73 -15.06
CA SER A 175 -9.61 18.49 -14.28
C SER A 175 -10.09 19.09 -12.96
N THR A 176 -10.13 18.30 -11.93
CA THR A 176 -9.69 18.86 -10.65
C THR A 176 -8.22 18.50 -10.50
N ARG A 177 -7.37 19.53 -10.50
CA ARG A 177 -5.94 19.46 -10.27
C ARG A 177 -5.65 18.51 -9.13
N ASP A 178 -4.75 17.58 -9.36
CA ASP A 178 -4.14 16.72 -8.36
C ASP A 178 -3.66 17.57 -7.17
N SER A 179 -4.48 17.68 -6.16
CA SER A 179 -3.97 17.97 -4.83
C SER A 179 -3.42 16.66 -4.28
N ILE A 180 -2.28 16.24 -4.81
CA ILE A 180 -1.38 15.34 -4.13
C ILE A 180 -0.77 16.17 -3.00
N ALA A 181 -1.53 16.35 -1.95
CA ALA A 181 -0.97 16.71 -0.66
C ALA A 181 -0.44 15.43 -0.02
N GLY A 182 0.61 14.91 -0.61
CA GLY A 182 1.51 13.98 0.01
C GLY A 182 2.72 14.77 0.42
N GLU A 183 2.63 15.51 1.50
CA GLU A 183 3.81 16.08 2.14
C GLU A 183 4.67 14.93 2.64
N GLU A 184 5.78 14.74 1.94
CA GLU A 184 6.97 14.12 2.50
C GLU A 184 7.54 15.06 3.57
N SER A 185 7.64 14.57 4.77
CA SER A 185 8.58 15.06 5.77
C SER A 185 8.95 13.94 6.72
#